data_6bfda8f04b98129486b07d0a8bffee29
#
_entry.id   6bfda8f04b98129486b07d0a8bffee29
#
_cell.length_a   1.000
_cell.length_b   1.000
_cell.length_c   1.000
_cell.angle_alpha   90.00
_cell.angle_beta   90.00
_cell.angle_gamma   90.00
#
_symmetry.space_group_name_H-M   'P 1'
#
loop_
_entity.id
_entity.type
_entity.pdbx_description
1 polymer ?
#
loop_
_entity_poly.entity_id
_entity_poly.type
_entity_poly.pdbx_seq_one_letter_code
_entity_poly.pdbx_strand_id
1 'polypeptide(L)'
;MTNKVLFLILAVTGLGWSNTATSQTTAGEPCTFTEGVRYSQLVINSRINDFKANQSDAGFGVFDSQGNLIAEPNYSMKNLDYVPGLVAKAIIEAVDYYKDNSEVDVRPWYYAIQYYANKYDIAQDGKEGKCFDDINAVKLYFKLQEMAGNKTFADSPYFTNDETVSTAKKRFADALTSITIANTDYAIKESTLAGAAGGWWHKSFYTDQMWCDGQYMGPALLAQMSNEYMDYTAISDNDWDMITKQFTISWHYLWNDEVKLLYHAFTADPAGEAAKIWVGISAEPGSEVYHSAEYWGRATGWYFLALVDVLEQMVKAGLTATENYQTLYGYLQQLAAGIAAKQDAKTGCWYQLLNYDDTYVATDYNSDFSYTSSPVANYLESSCTAIFIASYLKGMRLGLFDTDYTDLAKKAYRGFVENFIVTDGMGGVHIVRCCKSAGLAGFAFRDGSANYYLMGKDTEPTSTSGSNFYTEGKVLGGFIMAATEYERLGDIKTGIVPVRKQDATTSSYSLSGTKLSQSSRHGIYIKGGKKYLPTKE
;
A
#
# COMPACT_ATOMS: atom_id res chain seq x y z
N MET A 1 -36.17 23.63 41.56
CA MET A 1 -34.84 23.16 41.96
C MET A 1 -34.16 22.61 40.73
N THR A 2 -33.33 23.43 40.11
CA THR A 2 -32.67 23.14 38.83
C THR A 2 -31.25 22.70 39.14
N ASN A 3 -30.97 21.42 38.91
CA ASN A 3 -29.60 20.90 39.00
C ASN A 3 -28.81 21.30 37.72
N LYS A 4 -27.89 22.24 37.88
CA LYS A 4 -26.86 22.52 36.91
C LYS A 4 -25.77 21.48 37.08
N VAL A 5 -25.61 20.60 36.08
CA VAL A 5 -24.43 19.74 35.95
C VAL A 5 -23.31 20.59 35.37
N LEU A 6 -22.29 20.80 36.16
CA LEU A 6 -21.06 21.53 35.78
C LEU A 6 -20.15 20.56 35.03
N PHE A 7 -20.02 20.73 33.72
CA PHE A 7 -18.96 20.04 32.96
C PHE A 7 -17.63 20.71 33.28
N LEU A 8 -16.77 19.94 33.95
CA LEU A 8 -15.39 20.32 34.19
C LEU A 8 -14.61 20.02 32.92
N ILE A 9 -14.29 21.04 32.14
CA ILE A 9 -13.32 20.92 31.03
C ILE A 9 -11.95 20.90 31.68
N LEU A 10 -11.34 19.72 31.78
CA LEU A 10 -9.93 19.58 32.07
C LEU A 10 -9.15 20.04 30.83
N ALA A 11 -8.67 21.25 30.88
CA ALA A 11 -7.64 21.73 29.97
C ALA A 11 -6.36 20.93 30.26
N VAL A 12 -6.02 19.98 29.42
CA VAL A 12 -4.69 19.39 29.37
C VAL A 12 -3.76 20.46 28.83
N THR A 13 -3.09 21.15 29.73
CA THR A 13 -2.05 22.12 29.39
C THR A 13 -0.82 21.37 28.90
N GLY A 14 -0.59 21.50 27.62
CA GLY A 14 0.64 21.83 26.97
C GLY A 14 1.85 20.95 27.14
N LEU A 15 2.18 20.29 26.05
CA LEU A 15 3.57 20.21 25.61
C LEU A 15 3.63 20.89 24.24
N GLY A 16 4.57 21.82 24.13
CA GLY A 16 4.70 22.86 23.15
C GLY A 16 4.38 22.49 21.70
N TRP A 17 3.24 22.91 21.23
CA TRP A 17 2.99 23.11 19.82
C TRP A 17 3.65 24.43 19.44
N SER A 18 4.71 24.40 18.64
CA SER A 18 5.13 25.61 17.93
C SER A 18 3.98 26.00 17.00
N ASN A 19 3.16 26.93 17.45
CA ASN A 19 2.12 27.58 16.67
C ASN A 19 2.79 28.37 15.53
N THR A 20 3.09 27.72 14.40
CA THR A 20 2.98 28.42 13.12
C THR A 20 1.51 28.58 12.87
N ALA A 21 1.02 29.83 12.89
CA ALA A 21 -0.36 30.19 12.71
C ALA A 21 -0.94 29.53 11.47
N THR A 22 -1.63 28.40 11.65
CA THR A 22 -2.61 27.95 10.67
C THR A 22 -3.78 28.90 10.83
N SER A 23 -3.99 29.79 9.86
CA SER A 23 -5.24 30.54 9.74
C SER A 23 -6.38 29.54 9.97
N GLN A 24 -7.38 29.92 10.78
CA GLN A 24 -8.60 29.11 10.94
C GLN A 24 -9.22 28.94 9.55
N THR A 25 -8.94 27.78 8.92
CA THR A 25 -9.53 27.44 7.64
C THR A 25 -10.93 26.88 7.90
N THR A 26 -11.88 27.25 7.06
CA THR A 26 -13.25 26.73 7.12
C THR A 26 -13.23 25.22 6.87
N ALA A 27 -14.08 24.45 7.56
CA ALA A 27 -14.18 23.01 7.34
C ALA A 27 -14.43 22.70 5.85
N GLY A 28 -13.64 21.77 5.28
CA GLY A 28 -13.70 21.40 3.86
C GLY A 28 -12.79 22.21 2.93
N GLU A 29 -12.11 23.23 3.43
CA GLU A 29 -11.12 23.94 2.62
C GLU A 29 -9.86 23.08 2.41
N PRO A 30 -9.32 23.02 1.19
CA PRO A 30 -8.06 22.33 0.90
C PRO A 30 -6.90 22.95 1.70
N CYS A 31 -6.00 22.09 2.16
CA CYS A 31 -4.76 22.53 2.78
C CYS A 31 -3.83 23.19 1.76
N THR A 32 -3.09 24.22 2.20
CA THR A 32 -1.96 24.75 1.43
C THR A 32 -0.71 23.98 1.83
N PHE A 33 0.04 23.50 0.83
CA PHE A 33 1.31 22.84 1.12
C PHE A 33 2.31 23.80 1.77
N THR A 34 2.88 23.36 2.87
CA THR A 34 3.92 24.11 3.60
C THR A 34 5.14 23.21 3.79
N GLU A 35 6.29 23.67 3.32
CA GLU A 35 7.56 22.94 3.47
C GLU A 35 7.90 22.76 4.96
N GLY A 36 8.38 21.56 5.33
CA GLY A 36 8.74 21.24 6.72
C GLY A 36 7.57 20.81 7.62
N VAL A 37 6.32 20.86 7.13
CA VAL A 37 5.18 20.26 7.84
C VAL A 37 5.20 18.75 7.68
N ARG A 38 5.10 18.02 8.80
CA ARG A 38 5.03 16.55 8.82
C ARG A 38 3.58 16.11 8.60
N TYR A 39 3.19 15.98 7.31
CA TYR A 39 1.81 15.60 6.97
C TYR A 39 1.49 14.15 7.36
N SER A 40 2.50 13.25 7.45
CA SER A 40 2.30 11.92 8.02
C SER A 40 1.78 12.01 9.45
N GLN A 41 2.45 12.82 10.30
CA GLN A 41 2.05 13.03 11.68
C GLN A 41 0.66 13.67 11.81
N LEU A 42 0.37 14.68 10.98
CA LEU A 42 -0.91 15.37 10.98
C LEU A 42 -2.06 14.41 10.66
N VAL A 43 -1.89 13.59 9.64
CA VAL A 43 -2.89 12.62 9.20
C VAL A 43 -3.05 11.47 10.20
N ILE A 44 -1.96 10.92 10.73
CA ILE A 44 -2.02 9.85 11.75
C ILE A 44 -2.71 10.38 13.01
N ASN A 45 -2.33 11.54 13.51
CA ASN A 45 -2.95 12.12 14.71
C ASN A 45 -4.45 12.38 14.50
N SER A 46 -4.88 12.79 13.31
CA SER A 46 -6.29 12.95 13.00
C SER A 46 -7.07 11.63 13.08
N ARG A 47 -6.41 10.47 12.90
CA ARG A 47 -7.04 9.14 12.94
C ARG A 47 -6.93 8.43 14.30
N ILE A 48 -5.96 8.79 15.10
CA ILE A 48 -5.76 8.22 16.45
C ILE A 48 -6.38 9.09 17.54
N ASN A 49 -6.38 10.41 17.36
CA ASN A 49 -6.89 11.36 18.34
C ASN A 49 -8.30 11.88 18.04
N ASP A 50 -8.80 11.75 16.81
CA ASP A 50 -10.12 12.23 16.43
C ASP A 50 -11.16 11.11 16.48
N PHE A 51 -11.83 10.99 17.63
CA PHE A 51 -12.92 10.04 17.85
C PHE A 51 -14.30 10.62 17.57
N LYS A 52 -14.40 11.64 16.77
CA LYS A 52 -15.70 12.03 16.28
C LYS A 52 -16.25 10.94 15.39
N ALA A 53 -16.92 10.10 16.04
CA ALA A 53 -17.91 9.09 15.70
C ALA A 53 -18.47 9.07 14.26
N ASN A 54 -17.71 9.35 13.24
CA ASN A 54 -18.05 8.90 11.92
C ASN A 54 -17.59 7.43 11.82
N GLN A 55 -18.56 6.50 11.97
CA GLN A 55 -18.29 5.05 11.96
C GLN A 55 -17.63 4.55 10.67
N SER A 56 -17.56 5.39 9.65
CA SER A 56 -16.96 5.07 8.36
C SER A 56 -15.53 5.58 8.18
N ASP A 57 -15.00 6.41 9.08
CA ASP A 57 -13.62 6.86 9.02
C ASP A 57 -12.64 5.76 9.46
N ALA A 58 -11.48 5.71 8.79
CA ALA A 58 -10.42 4.77 9.11
C ALA A 58 -9.66 5.22 10.38
N GLY A 59 -10.28 5.03 11.55
CA GLY A 59 -9.72 5.38 12.85
C GLY A 59 -9.38 4.17 13.70
N PHE A 60 -8.14 4.10 14.21
CA PHE A 60 -7.71 3.13 15.21
C PHE A 60 -8.05 3.60 16.62
N GLY A 61 -7.95 2.71 17.62
CA GLY A 61 -8.15 3.06 19.02
C GLY A 61 -7.25 4.21 19.47
N VAL A 62 -7.75 5.05 20.40
CA VAL A 62 -6.96 6.14 20.97
C VAL A 62 -6.34 5.69 22.27
N PHE A 63 -5.04 5.88 22.37
CA PHE A 63 -4.24 5.64 23.57
C PHE A 63 -3.54 6.92 24.00
N ASP A 64 -3.43 7.12 25.31
CA ASP A 64 -2.55 8.15 25.85
C ASP A 64 -1.07 7.68 25.82
N SER A 65 -0.16 8.57 26.21
CA SER A 65 1.28 8.29 26.27
C SER A 65 1.67 7.27 27.34
N GLN A 66 0.77 6.94 28.26
CA GLN A 66 0.93 5.88 29.25
C GLN A 66 0.36 4.52 28.79
N GLY A 67 -0.28 4.48 27.61
CA GLY A 67 -0.88 3.28 27.06
C GLY A 67 -2.31 3.00 27.55
N ASN A 68 -2.99 3.97 28.18
CA ASN A 68 -4.39 3.80 28.54
C ASN A 68 -5.30 4.00 27.31
N LEU A 69 -6.24 3.09 27.09
CA LEU A 69 -7.22 3.18 26.01
C LEU A 69 -8.24 4.27 26.36
N ILE A 70 -8.30 5.32 25.53
CA ILE A 70 -9.27 6.41 25.65
C ILE A 70 -10.53 6.08 24.83
N ALA A 71 -10.36 5.45 23.67
CA ALA A 71 -11.47 5.06 22.83
C ALA A 71 -11.13 3.89 21.89
N GLU A 72 -12.15 3.08 21.59
CA GLU A 72 -12.05 1.89 20.72
C GLU A 72 -11.90 2.26 19.23
N PRO A 73 -11.33 1.39 18.39
CA PRO A 73 -11.31 1.57 16.93
C PRO A 73 -12.72 1.72 16.34
N ASN A 74 -12.80 2.42 15.21
CA ASN A 74 -14.02 2.47 14.41
C ASN A 74 -14.40 1.09 13.87
N TYR A 75 -15.67 0.86 13.58
CA TYR A 75 -16.18 -0.44 13.12
C TYR A 75 -15.43 -0.94 11.89
N SER A 76 -15.15 -0.08 10.91
CA SER A 76 -14.41 -0.42 9.69
C SER A 76 -12.98 -0.92 9.93
N MET A 77 -12.43 -0.70 11.13
CA MET A 77 -11.07 -1.09 11.50
C MET A 77 -11.02 -2.30 12.45
N LYS A 78 -12.15 -3.02 12.65
CA LYS A 78 -12.25 -4.13 13.59
C LYS A 78 -12.09 -5.51 12.95
N ASN A 79 -11.32 -5.61 11.88
CA ASN A 79 -10.95 -6.86 11.22
C ASN A 79 -9.52 -6.78 10.66
N LEU A 80 -8.91 -7.92 10.40
CA LEU A 80 -7.64 -8.02 9.69
C LEU A 80 -7.93 -8.32 8.22
N ASP A 81 -8.17 -7.27 7.43
CA ASP A 81 -8.16 -7.32 5.96
C ASP A 81 -7.17 -6.30 5.39
N TYR A 82 -7.05 -6.23 4.07
CA TYR A 82 -6.03 -5.39 3.43
C TYR A 82 -6.19 -3.90 3.71
N VAL A 83 -7.42 -3.40 3.92
CA VAL A 83 -7.65 -1.96 4.14
C VAL A 83 -7.13 -1.50 5.49
N PRO A 84 -7.62 -2.02 6.64
CA PRO A 84 -7.04 -1.67 7.94
C PRO A 84 -5.60 -2.17 8.07
N GLY A 85 -5.24 -3.31 7.47
CA GLY A 85 -3.87 -3.82 7.45
C GLY A 85 -2.88 -2.88 6.76
N LEU A 86 -3.26 -2.27 5.63
CA LEU A 86 -2.46 -1.27 4.94
C LEU A 86 -2.22 -0.03 5.81
N VAL A 87 -3.27 0.48 6.47
CA VAL A 87 -3.15 1.63 7.35
C VAL A 87 -2.27 1.31 8.55
N ALA A 88 -2.48 0.15 9.19
CA ALA A 88 -1.67 -0.29 10.32
C ALA A 88 -0.20 -0.47 9.94
N LYS A 89 0.09 -1.08 8.78
CA LYS A 89 1.45 -1.19 8.22
C LYS A 89 2.07 0.18 8.02
N ALA A 90 1.35 1.11 7.41
CA ALA A 90 1.86 2.46 7.15
C ALA A 90 2.17 3.22 8.46
N ILE A 91 1.31 3.09 9.47
CA ILE A 91 1.52 3.72 10.78
C ILE A 91 2.73 3.11 11.49
N ILE A 92 2.88 1.77 11.51
CA ILE A 92 4.02 1.14 12.20
C ILE A 92 5.35 1.45 11.50
N GLU A 93 5.36 1.64 10.18
CA GLU A 93 6.54 2.12 9.45
C GLU A 93 6.86 3.59 9.76
N ALA A 94 5.84 4.43 9.97
CA ALA A 94 6.04 5.80 10.45
C ALA A 94 6.54 5.82 11.90
N VAL A 95 6.05 4.93 12.78
CA VAL A 95 6.60 4.74 14.15
C VAL A 95 8.09 4.39 14.07
N ASP A 96 8.50 3.45 13.21
CA ASP A 96 9.90 3.07 13.02
C ASP A 96 10.76 4.25 12.54
N TYR A 97 10.22 5.07 11.65
CA TYR A 97 10.91 6.25 11.15
C TYR A 97 11.11 7.32 12.22
N TYR A 98 10.09 7.56 13.05
CA TYR A 98 10.11 8.62 14.05
C TYR A 98 10.56 8.19 15.45
N LYS A 99 10.80 6.92 15.72
CA LYS A 99 11.08 6.39 17.07
C LYS A 99 12.21 7.09 17.83
N ASP A 100 13.20 7.61 17.10
CA ASP A 100 14.35 8.32 17.67
C ASP A 100 14.21 9.86 17.56
N ASN A 101 13.07 10.37 17.09
CA ASN A 101 12.80 11.80 16.95
C ASN A 101 12.12 12.33 18.23
N SER A 102 12.83 13.18 18.99
CA SER A 102 12.34 13.72 20.27
C SER A 102 11.13 14.67 20.13
N GLU A 103 10.82 15.14 18.93
CA GLU A 103 9.68 16.04 18.66
C GLU A 103 8.38 15.28 18.36
N VAL A 104 8.45 13.95 18.16
CA VAL A 104 7.29 13.13 17.79
C VAL A 104 7.09 12.03 18.82
N ASP A 105 6.00 12.10 19.60
CA ASP A 105 5.62 11.01 20.50
C ASP A 105 4.89 9.92 19.71
N VAL A 106 5.60 8.85 19.37
CA VAL A 106 5.08 7.71 18.60
C VAL A 106 4.41 6.63 19.46
N ARG A 107 4.47 6.74 20.80
CA ARG A 107 3.93 5.69 21.70
C ARG A 107 2.43 5.50 21.54
N PRO A 108 1.57 6.53 21.44
CA PRO A 108 0.16 6.34 21.18
C PRO A 108 -0.11 5.61 19.86
N TRP A 109 0.70 5.87 18.81
CA TRP A 109 0.59 5.18 17.53
C TRP A 109 0.95 3.71 17.67
N TYR A 110 2.08 3.43 18.32
CA TYR A 110 2.51 2.05 18.57
C TYR A 110 1.46 1.26 19.36
N TYR A 111 0.93 1.83 20.45
CA TYR A 111 -0.08 1.17 21.28
C TYR A 111 -1.39 0.90 20.51
N ALA A 112 -1.83 1.84 19.68
CA ALA A 112 -3.01 1.65 18.85
C ALA A 112 -2.82 0.49 17.86
N ILE A 113 -1.65 0.39 17.22
CA ILE A 113 -1.36 -0.70 16.28
C ILE A 113 -1.13 -2.03 17.01
N GLN A 114 -0.46 -2.03 18.16
CA GLN A 114 -0.29 -3.22 19.00
C GLN A 114 -1.66 -3.77 19.44
N TYR A 115 -2.55 -2.91 19.91
CA TYR A 115 -3.92 -3.29 20.29
C TYR A 115 -4.69 -3.87 19.11
N TYR A 116 -4.71 -3.17 17.97
CA TYR A 116 -5.36 -3.64 16.75
C TYR A 116 -4.85 -5.03 16.33
N ALA A 117 -3.55 -5.18 16.23
CA ALA A 117 -2.91 -6.39 15.74
C ALA A 117 -3.17 -7.62 16.63
N ASN A 118 -3.27 -7.42 17.94
CA ASN A 118 -3.50 -8.53 18.89
C ASN A 118 -4.98 -8.83 19.11
N LYS A 119 -5.86 -7.83 18.97
CA LYS A 119 -7.29 -7.98 19.25
C LYS A 119 -8.07 -8.63 18.12
N TYR A 120 -7.72 -8.32 16.86
CA TYR A 120 -8.50 -8.77 15.71
C TYR A 120 -7.82 -9.93 14.97
N ASP A 121 -8.62 -10.70 14.24
CA ASP A 121 -8.17 -11.89 13.52
C ASP A 121 -8.37 -11.74 12.01
N ILE A 122 -7.61 -12.52 11.23
CA ILE A 122 -7.79 -12.69 9.78
C ILE A 122 -9.21 -13.19 9.52
N ALA A 123 -9.86 -12.64 8.49
CA ALA A 123 -11.17 -13.11 8.06
C ALA A 123 -11.15 -14.61 7.73
N GLN A 124 -12.31 -15.27 7.87
CA GLN A 124 -12.39 -16.73 7.70
C GLN A 124 -11.99 -17.15 6.28
N ASP A 125 -12.38 -16.38 5.28
CA ASP A 125 -12.03 -16.65 3.87
C ASP A 125 -10.52 -16.59 3.61
N GLY A 126 -9.81 -15.67 4.24
CA GLY A 126 -8.35 -15.59 4.19
C GLY A 126 -7.67 -16.80 4.83
N LYS A 127 -8.18 -17.28 5.98
CA LYS A 127 -7.64 -18.47 6.66
C LYS A 127 -7.77 -19.75 5.84
N GLU A 128 -8.76 -19.82 4.97
CA GLU A 128 -9.01 -20.98 4.12
C GLU A 128 -8.35 -20.85 2.73
N GLY A 129 -7.48 -19.85 2.52
CA GLY A 129 -6.83 -19.59 1.24
C GLY A 129 -7.73 -18.99 0.16
N LYS A 130 -8.92 -18.52 0.53
CA LYS A 130 -9.93 -18.07 -0.43
C LYS A 130 -9.78 -16.60 -0.88
N CYS A 131 -9.05 -15.78 -0.14
CA CYS A 131 -8.94 -14.36 -0.42
C CYS A 131 -7.58 -13.81 0.01
N PHE A 132 -6.80 -13.32 -0.95
CA PHE A 132 -5.52 -12.68 -0.63
C PHE A 132 -5.67 -11.34 0.10
N ASP A 133 -6.79 -10.63 -0.11
CA ASP A 133 -7.07 -9.38 0.59
C ASP A 133 -7.02 -9.56 2.11
N ASP A 134 -7.56 -10.68 2.60
CA ASP A 134 -7.68 -10.93 4.03
C ASP A 134 -6.33 -11.24 4.69
N ILE A 135 -5.40 -11.87 3.98
CA ILE A 135 -4.07 -12.18 4.51
C ILE A 135 -3.06 -11.05 4.33
N ASN A 136 -3.32 -10.08 3.47
CA ASN A 136 -2.38 -8.99 3.22
C ASN A 136 -2.06 -8.16 4.48
N ALA A 137 -3.02 -8.05 5.41
CA ALA A 137 -2.83 -7.38 6.70
C ALA A 137 -1.64 -7.95 7.50
N VAL A 138 -1.21 -9.17 7.22
CA VAL A 138 -0.07 -9.80 7.91
C VAL A 138 1.23 -9.04 7.68
N LYS A 139 1.35 -8.24 6.62
CA LYS A 139 2.51 -7.38 6.37
C LYS A 139 2.83 -6.42 7.53
N LEU A 140 1.85 -5.99 8.31
CA LEU A 140 2.07 -5.12 9.47
C LEU A 140 2.96 -5.77 10.54
N TYR A 141 2.90 -7.11 10.67
CA TYR A 141 3.54 -7.81 11.79
C TYR A 141 5.06 -7.90 11.64
N PHE A 142 5.62 -7.76 10.44
CA PHE A 142 7.09 -7.78 10.28
C PHE A 142 7.74 -6.66 11.09
N LYS A 143 7.27 -5.44 10.91
CA LYS A 143 7.81 -4.29 11.65
C LYS A 143 7.35 -4.27 13.11
N LEU A 144 6.11 -4.65 13.36
CA LEU A 144 5.56 -4.65 14.72
C LEU A 144 6.29 -5.64 15.64
N GLN A 145 6.56 -6.88 15.17
CA GLN A 145 7.32 -7.85 15.96
C GLN A 145 8.79 -7.46 16.16
N GLU A 146 9.41 -6.82 15.15
CA GLU A 146 10.78 -6.29 15.27
C GLU A 146 10.87 -5.31 16.43
N MET A 147 9.94 -4.36 16.52
CA MET A 147 9.89 -3.37 17.59
C MET A 147 9.61 -4.01 18.94
N ALA A 148 8.64 -4.91 19.03
CA ALA A 148 8.31 -5.63 20.25
C ALA A 148 9.50 -6.49 20.73
N GLY A 149 10.16 -7.21 19.83
CA GLY A 149 11.30 -8.07 20.14
C GLY A 149 12.53 -7.29 20.61
N ASN A 150 12.73 -6.08 20.14
CA ASN A 150 13.84 -5.21 20.54
C ASN A 150 13.62 -4.52 21.90
N LYS A 151 12.44 -4.65 22.49
CA LYS A 151 12.06 -3.99 23.75
C LYS A 151 12.24 -2.47 23.73
N THR A 152 12.24 -1.86 22.54
CA THR A 152 12.39 -0.40 22.36
C THR A 152 11.15 0.33 22.85
N PHE A 153 10.00 -0.33 22.77
CA PHE A 153 8.71 0.20 23.19
C PHE A 153 8.21 -0.53 24.43
N ALA A 154 7.58 0.20 25.33
CA ALA A 154 6.93 -0.38 26.49
C ALA A 154 5.70 -1.19 26.05
N ASP A 155 5.35 -2.20 26.87
CA ASP A 155 4.09 -2.92 26.69
C ASP A 155 2.90 -1.97 26.89
N SER A 156 1.82 -2.21 26.12
CA SER A 156 0.55 -1.56 26.44
C SER A 156 -0.11 -2.23 27.65
N PRO A 157 -1.07 -1.58 28.33
CA PRO A 157 -1.80 -2.20 29.44
C PRO A 157 -2.65 -3.43 29.02
N TYR A 158 -2.85 -3.62 27.72
CA TYR A 158 -3.72 -4.65 27.17
C TYR A 158 -2.98 -5.82 26.56
N PHE A 159 -1.77 -5.59 26.05
CA PHE A 159 -0.97 -6.60 25.37
C PHE A 159 0.51 -6.40 25.65
N THR A 160 1.18 -7.49 25.97
CA THR A 160 2.64 -7.52 26.14
C THR A 160 3.34 -7.61 24.77
N ASN A 161 4.62 -7.26 24.76
CA ASN A 161 5.45 -7.45 23.57
C ASN A 161 5.62 -8.94 23.23
N ASP A 162 5.67 -9.83 24.21
CA ASP A 162 5.76 -11.27 24.00
C ASP A 162 4.47 -11.82 23.36
N GLU A 163 3.30 -11.34 23.77
CA GLU A 163 2.02 -11.67 23.10
C GLU A 163 2.00 -11.18 21.67
N THR A 164 2.52 -9.98 21.40
CA THR A 164 2.62 -9.43 20.05
C THR A 164 3.51 -10.29 19.16
N VAL A 165 4.68 -10.70 19.62
CA VAL A 165 5.58 -11.61 18.89
C VAL A 165 4.94 -12.97 18.63
N SER A 166 4.26 -13.52 19.64
CA SER A 166 3.53 -14.79 19.51
C SER A 166 2.39 -14.71 18.50
N THR A 167 1.61 -13.60 18.54
CA THR A 167 0.53 -13.36 17.58
C THR A 167 1.09 -13.23 16.15
N ALA A 168 2.18 -12.48 15.95
CA ALA A 168 2.83 -12.33 14.66
C ALA A 168 3.21 -13.69 14.05
N LYS A 169 3.87 -14.57 14.82
CA LYS A 169 4.22 -15.93 14.37
C LYS A 169 3.01 -16.73 13.90
N LYS A 170 1.91 -16.68 14.67
CA LYS A 170 0.66 -17.34 14.29
C LYS A 170 0.12 -16.77 12.96
N ARG A 171 0.09 -15.45 12.80
CA ARG A 171 -0.41 -14.80 11.58
C ARG A 171 0.43 -15.15 10.34
N PHE A 172 1.75 -15.24 10.48
CA PHE A 172 2.62 -15.69 9.39
C PHE A 172 2.33 -17.15 9.01
N ALA A 173 2.16 -18.04 9.98
CA ALA A 173 1.83 -19.44 9.70
C ALA A 173 0.45 -19.59 9.02
N ASP A 174 -0.57 -18.86 9.50
CA ASP A 174 -1.91 -18.83 8.90
C ASP A 174 -1.84 -18.32 7.43
N ALA A 175 -1.12 -17.23 7.18
CA ALA A 175 -0.96 -16.67 5.84
C ALA A 175 -0.20 -17.60 4.90
N LEU A 176 0.88 -18.23 5.36
CA LEU A 176 1.64 -19.21 4.56
C LEU A 176 0.77 -20.39 4.15
N THR A 177 -0.04 -20.91 5.09
CA THR A 177 -1.01 -21.96 4.80
C THR A 177 -2.02 -21.51 3.72
N SER A 178 -2.54 -20.29 3.83
CA SER A 178 -3.49 -19.73 2.86
C SER A 178 -2.88 -19.58 1.47
N ILE A 179 -1.63 -19.12 1.38
CA ILE A 179 -0.93 -19.00 0.09
C ILE A 179 -0.66 -20.39 -0.51
N THR A 180 -0.30 -21.38 0.32
CA THR A 180 -0.10 -22.77 -0.13
C THR A 180 -1.37 -23.33 -0.75
N ILE A 181 -2.53 -23.16 -0.09
CA ILE A 181 -3.83 -23.58 -0.60
C ILE A 181 -4.16 -22.83 -1.91
N ALA A 182 -3.91 -21.53 -1.97
CA ALA A 182 -4.16 -20.76 -3.19
C ALA A 182 -3.30 -21.27 -4.36
N ASN A 183 -2.05 -21.63 -4.12
CA ASN A 183 -1.16 -22.18 -5.14
C ASN A 183 -1.61 -23.54 -5.69
N THR A 184 -2.30 -24.35 -4.89
CA THR A 184 -2.79 -25.68 -5.29
C THR A 184 -4.21 -25.67 -5.83
N ASP A 185 -5.12 -24.97 -5.15
CA ASP A 185 -6.57 -25.09 -5.36
C ASP A 185 -7.16 -23.91 -6.15
N TYR A 186 -6.53 -22.73 -6.08
CA TYR A 186 -7.02 -21.49 -6.68
C TYR A 186 -6.01 -20.90 -7.68
N ALA A 187 -5.46 -21.76 -8.53
CA ALA A 187 -4.57 -21.40 -9.61
C ALA A 187 -5.16 -21.82 -10.97
N ILE A 188 -4.89 -21.02 -12.00
CA ILE A 188 -5.28 -21.28 -13.38
C ILE A 188 -4.66 -22.61 -13.84
N LYS A 189 -5.49 -23.47 -14.42
CA LYS A 189 -5.07 -24.79 -14.89
C LYS A 189 -4.55 -24.72 -16.32
N GLU A 190 -3.61 -25.61 -16.65
CA GLU A 190 -3.11 -25.82 -18.03
C GLU A 190 -4.25 -26.05 -19.02
N SER A 191 -5.30 -26.77 -18.60
CA SER A 191 -6.46 -27.06 -19.44
C SER A 191 -7.38 -25.84 -19.69
N THR A 192 -7.28 -24.78 -18.86
CA THR A 192 -8.07 -23.56 -19.05
C THR A 192 -7.36 -22.63 -20.04
N LEU A 193 -6.11 -22.28 -19.75
CA LEU A 193 -5.27 -21.44 -20.59
C LEU A 193 -3.80 -21.76 -20.30
N ALA A 194 -3.15 -22.49 -21.21
CA ALA A 194 -1.78 -22.98 -21.03
C ALA A 194 -0.78 -21.86 -20.68
N GLY A 195 -0.86 -20.73 -21.37
CA GLY A 195 0.03 -19.60 -21.14
C GLY A 195 -0.15 -18.89 -19.78
N ALA A 196 -1.24 -19.16 -19.06
CA ALA A 196 -1.55 -18.60 -17.76
C ALA A 196 -1.52 -19.64 -16.63
N ALA A 197 -1.18 -20.89 -16.93
CA ALA A 197 -1.18 -21.99 -15.96
C ALA A 197 -0.32 -21.68 -14.73
N GLY A 198 -0.88 -21.88 -13.53
CA GLY A 198 -0.25 -21.55 -12.24
C GLY A 198 -0.39 -20.09 -11.82
N GLY A 199 -1.08 -19.24 -12.60
CA GLY A 199 -1.48 -17.89 -12.15
C GLY A 199 -2.51 -17.99 -11.03
N TRP A 200 -2.29 -17.28 -9.91
CA TRP A 200 -3.17 -17.34 -8.75
C TRP A 200 -4.42 -16.51 -8.94
N TRP A 201 -5.57 -17.08 -8.65
CA TRP A 201 -6.83 -16.31 -8.64
C TRP A 201 -6.77 -15.22 -7.58
N HIS A 202 -7.28 -14.06 -7.90
CA HIS A 202 -7.34 -12.97 -6.91
C HIS A 202 -8.18 -13.37 -5.68
N LYS A 203 -9.29 -14.06 -5.90
CA LYS A 203 -10.17 -14.65 -4.87
C LYS A 203 -10.76 -15.96 -5.39
N SER A 204 -11.09 -16.89 -4.50
CA SER A 204 -11.65 -18.19 -4.88
C SER A 204 -12.93 -18.11 -5.73
N PHE A 205 -13.73 -17.07 -5.53
CA PHE A 205 -14.95 -16.83 -6.29
C PHE A 205 -14.74 -15.98 -7.57
N TYR A 206 -13.51 -15.54 -7.86
CA TYR A 206 -13.09 -14.97 -9.13
C TYR A 206 -12.29 -16.02 -9.91
N THR A 207 -12.99 -17.11 -10.26
CA THR A 207 -12.41 -18.28 -10.94
C THR A 207 -11.61 -17.86 -12.16
N ASP A 208 -10.37 -18.35 -12.25
CA ASP A 208 -9.45 -18.14 -13.36
C ASP A 208 -9.14 -16.65 -13.66
N GLN A 209 -9.27 -15.76 -12.65
CA GLN A 209 -9.02 -14.32 -12.81
C GLN A 209 -7.80 -13.87 -11.99
N MET A 210 -6.91 -13.13 -12.64
CA MET A 210 -5.81 -12.40 -11.98
C MET A 210 -6.03 -10.90 -12.14
N TRP A 211 -5.92 -10.18 -11.03
CA TRP A 211 -6.07 -8.73 -10.97
C TRP A 211 -4.75 -8.08 -10.59
N CYS A 212 -4.50 -6.84 -11.04
CA CYS A 212 -3.33 -6.06 -10.61
C CYS A 212 -3.21 -6.01 -9.09
N ASP A 213 -4.34 -5.83 -8.40
CA ASP A 213 -4.44 -5.80 -6.94
C ASP A 213 -3.85 -7.05 -6.28
N GLY A 214 -4.11 -8.21 -6.88
CA GLY A 214 -3.64 -9.50 -6.39
C GLY A 214 -2.13 -9.61 -6.26
N GLN A 215 -1.36 -8.89 -7.09
CA GLN A 215 0.10 -8.93 -7.04
C GLN A 215 0.65 -8.31 -5.74
N TYR A 216 -0.02 -7.27 -5.24
CA TYR A 216 0.31 -6.68 -3.94
C TYR A 216 -0.16 -7.56 -2.77
N MET A 217 -1.32 -8.21 -2.93
CA MET A 217 -1.97 -8.95 -1.85
C MET A 217 -1.26 -10.27 -1.52
N GLY A 218 -0.92 -11.08 -2.51
CA GLY A 218 -0.31 -12.41 -2.35
C GLY A 218 1.20 -12.43 -2.61
N PRO A 219 1.66 -12.31 -3.87
CA PRO A 219 3.08 -12.46 -4.24
C PRO A 219 4.03 -11.54 -3.47
N ALA A 220 3.67 -10.26 -3.26
CA ALA A 220 4.50 -9.34 -2.49
C ALA A 220 4.56 -9.69 -1.00
N LEU A 221 3.49 -10.26 -0.41
CA LEU A 221 3.53 -10.80 0.94
C LEU A 221 4.47 -12.02 1.01
N LEU A 222 4.35 -12.97 0.07
CA LEU A 222 5.20 -14.15 0.04
C LEU A 222 6.68 -13.79 -0.09
N ALA A 223 7.02 -12.81 -0.94
CA ALA A 223 8.39 -12.32 -1.08
C ALA A 223 8.96 -11.79 0.24
N GLN A 224 8.15 -11.08 1.03
CA GLN A 224 8.58 -10.61 2.34
C GLN A 224 8.69 -11.76 3.34
N MET A 225 7.74 -12.70 3.35
CA MET A 225 7.79 -13.88 4.22
C MET A 225 9.02 -14.74 3.97
N SER A 226 9.41 -14.96 2.72
CA SER A 226 10.57 -15.78 2.36
C SER A 226 11.90 -15.25 2.92
N ASN A 227 11.99 -13.95 3.22
CA ASN A 227 13.17 -13.31 3.79
C ASN A 227 13.09 -13.03 5.28
N GLU A 228 11.92 -12.66 5.77
CA GLU A 228 11.77 -12.04 7.08
C GLU A 228 11.02 -12.92 8.10
N TYR A 229 10.32 -13.97 7.65
CA TYR A 229 9.67 -14.92 8.56
C TYR A 229 10.63 -16.03 8.98
N MET A 230 11.01 -16.07 10.25
CA MET A 230 12.04 -17.00 10.77
C MET A 230 11.68 -18.47 10.61
N ASP A 231 10.40 -18.85 10.71
CA ASP A 231 9.91 -20.21 10.60
C ASP A 231 9.37 -20.50 9.18
N TYR A 232 9.82 -19.72 8.17
CA TYR A 232 9.37 -19.86 6.79
C TYR A 232 9.75 -21.24 6.22
N THR A 233 8.77 -21.86 5.58
CA THR A 233 8.95 -23.08 4.81
C THR A 233 8.61 -22.83 3.36
N ALA A 234 9.50 -23.17 2.44
CA ALA A 234 9.28 -22.97 1.02
C ALA A 234 8.02 -23.72 0.53
N ILE A 235 7.26 -23.08 -0.32
CA ILE A 235 6.03 -23.61 -0.94
C ILE A 235 6.38 -24.44 -2.17
N SER A 236 7.46 -24.10 -2.86
CA SER A 236 7.96 -24.76 -4.06
C SER A 236 9.48 -24.96 -3.99
N ASP A 237 10.03 -25.68 -4.95
CA ASP A 237 11.49 -25.86 -5.06
C ASP A 237 12.22 -24.53 -5.27
N ASN A 238 11.54 -23.54 -5.87
CA ASN A 238 12.02 -22.16 -6.01
C ASN A 238 10.85 -21.17 -5.94
N ASP A 239 10.64 -20.61 -4.76
CA ASP A 239 9.56 -19.64 -4.55
C ASP A 239 9.75 -18.34 -5.32
N TRP A 240 10.98 -17.94 -5.63
CA TRP A 240 11.22 -16.76 -6.45
C TRP A 240 10.79 -16.94 -7.90
N ASP A 241 10.94 -18.14 -8.48
CA ASP A 241 10.39 -18.46 -9.79
C ASP A 241 8.85 -18.41 -9.76
N MET A 242 8.26 -18.95 -8.71
CA MET A 242 6.79 -18.92 -8.52
C MET A 242 6.25 -17.49 -8.34
N ILE A 243 6.92 -16.66 -7.53
CA ILE A 243 6.57 -15.24 -7.36
C ILE A 243 6.70 -14.50 -8.69
N THR A 244 7.84 -14.63 -9.37
CA THR A 244 8.09 -13.97 -10.66
C THR A 244 7.07 -14.40 -11.71
N LYS A 245 6.66 -15.67 -11.70
CA LYS A 245 5.64 -16.21 -12.60
C LYS A 245 4.30 -15.48 -12.45
N GLN A 246 3.89 -15.09 -11.24
CA GLN A 246 2.64 -14.34 -11.05
C GLN A 246 2.68 -13.00 -11.80
N PHE A 247 3.81 -12.30 -11.73
CA PHE A 247 4.01 -11.05 -12.45
C PHE A 247 4.12 -11.26 -13.95
N THR A 248 4.84 -12.28 -14.42
CA THR A 248 5.01 -12.51 -15.87
C THR A 248 3.70 -12.90 -16.55
N ILE A 249 2.88 -13.74 -15.92
CA ILE A 249 1.55 -14.08 -16.44
C ILE A 249 0.69 -12.83 -16.51
N SER A 250 0.54 -12.10 -15.39
CA SER A 250 -0.30 -10.90 -15.37
C SER A 250 0.22 -9.82 -16.31
N TRP A 251 1.54 -9.63 -16.42
CA TRP A 251 2.12 -8.69 -17.38
C TRP A 251 1.75 -9.05 -18.81
N HIS A 252 1.88 -10.32 -19.20
CA HIS A 252 1.60 -10.78 -20.55
C HIS A 252 0.16 -10.45 -21.00
N TYR A 253 -0.82 -10.59 -20.12
CA TYR A 253 -2.23 -10.38 -20.46
C TYR A 253 -2.74 -8.97 -20.18
N LEU A 254 -2.06 -8.18 -19.34
CA LEU A 254 -2.52 -6.86 -18.92
C LEU A 254 -1.76 -5.69 -19.53
N TRP A 255 -0.49 -5.91 -19.93
CA TRP A 255 0.33 -4.81 -20.43
C TRP A 255 -0.10 -4.37 -21.83
N ASN A 256 -0.33 -3.07 -21.98
CA ASN A 256 -0.55 -2.44 -23.30
C ASN A 256 0.70 -1.67 -23.70
N ASP A 257 1.37 -2.13 -24.75
CA ASP A 257 2.64 -1.54 -25.19
C ASP A 257 2.48 -0.19 -25.86
N GLU A 258 1.31 0.16 -26.38
CA GLU A 258 1.04 1.48 -26.98
C GLU A 258 0.78 2.53 -25.91
N VAL A 259 -0.07 2.19 -24.92
CA VAL A 259 -0.47 3.10 -23.83
C VAL A 259 0.56 3.12 -22.70
N LYS A 260 1.38 2.05 -22.56
CA LYS A 260 2.38 1.82 -21.51
C LYS A 260 1.75 1.75 -20.10
N LEU A 261 0.60 1.10 -20.00
CA LEU A 261 -0.15 0.88 -18.77
C LEU A 261 -0.68 -0.55 -18.70
N LEU A 262 -1.17 -0.93 -17.51
CA LEU A 262 -1.79 -2.22 -17.26
C LEU A 262 -3.31 -2.08 -17.19
N TYR A 263 -4.05 -2.93 -17.90
CA TYR A 263 -5.48 -3.13 -17.65
C TYR A 263 -5.70 -3.65 -16.22
N HIS A 264 -6.92 -3.44 -15.67
CA HIS A 264 -7.19 -3.76 -14.26
C HIS A 264 -7.06 -5.26 -13.96
N ALA A 265 -7.64 -6.11 -14.79
CA ALA A 265 -7.66 -7.56 -14.59
C ALA A 265 -7.74 -8.33 -15.90
N PHE A 266 -7.31 -9.60 -15.87
CA PHE A 266 -7.60 -10.56 -16.92
C PHE A 266 -8.23 -11.84 -16.37
N THR A 267 -8.85 -12.63 -17.27
CA THR A 267 -9.38 -13.95 -17.00
C THR A 267 -8.83 -14.96 -18.00
N ALA A 268 -8.56 -16.17 -17.56
CA ALA A 268 -8.20 -17.28 -18.45
C ALA A 268 -9.45 -17.95 -19.07
N ASP A 269 -10.65 -17.67 -18.54
CA ASP A 269 -11.94 -18.13 -19.07
C ASP A 269 -12.85 -16.93 -19.41
N PRO A 270 -12.70 -16.30 -20.58
CA PRO A 270 -13.51 -15.15 -20.98
C PRO A 270 -15.00 -15.49 -21.20
N ALA A 271 -15.35 -16.74 -21.42
CA ALA A 271 -16.73 -17.20 -21.55
C ALA A 271 -17.42 -17.50 -20.21
N GLY A 272 -16.65 -17.52 -19.12
CA GLY A 272 -17.15 -17.77 -17.77
C GLY A 272 -18.18 -16.76 -17.31
N GLU A 273 -19.20 -17.21 -16.57
CA GLU A 273 -20.34 -16.38 -16.15
C GLU A 273 -19.94 -15.10 -15.42
N ALA A 274 -18.88 -15.14 -14.62
CA ALA A 274 -18.37 -13.98 -13.90
C ALA A 274 -17.57 -13.02 -14.80
N ALA A 275 -16.84 -13.56 -15.77
CA ALA A 275 -15.94 -12.79 -16.62
C ALA A 275 -16.64 -12.11 -17.80
N LYS A 276 -17.62 -12.77 -18.41
CA LYS A 276 -18.36 -12.26 -19.59
C LYS A 276 -19.04 -10.90 -19.37
N ILE A 277 -19.18 -10.45 -18.12
CA ILE A 277 -19.76 -9.15 -17.79
C ILE A 277 -18.80 -8.01 -18.14
N TRP A 278 -17.48 -8.22 -17.98
CA TRP A 278 -16.49 -7.16 -18.04
C TRP A 278 -15.37 -7.40 -19.06
N VAL A 279 -15.16 -8.65 -19.50
CA VAL A 279 -14.09 -8.95 -20.44
C VAL A 279 -14.46 -8.49 -21.85
N GLY A 280 -13.55 -7.83 -22.52
CA GLY A 280 -13.72 -7.40 -23.90
C GLY A 280 -14.85 -6.41 -24.16
N ILE A 281 -15.34 -5.70 -23.15
CA ILE A 281 -16.49 -4.78 -23.25
C ILE A 281 -16.28 -3.69 -24.31
N SER A 282 -15.05 -3.28 -24.53
CA SER A 282 -14.65 -2.27 -25.53
C SER A 282 -13.89 -2.88 -26.72
N ALA A 283 -13.88 -4.20 -26.84
CA ALA A 283 -13.15 -4.87 -27.91
C ALA A 283 -13.95 -4.90 -29.23
N GLU A 284 -13.23 -4.92 -30.35
CA GLU A 284 -13.83 -5.14 -31.67
C GLU A 284 -14.50 -6.53 -31.74
N PRO A 285 -15.67 -6.64 -32.37
CA PRO A 285 -16.36 -7.91 -32.49
C PRO A 285 -15.48 -8.99 -33.13
N GLY A 286 -15.33 -10.14 -32.43
CA GLY A 286 -14.53 -11.27 -32.90
C GLY A 286 -13.07 -11.25 -32.48
N SER A 287 -12.64 -10.26 -31.71
CA SER A 287 -11.30 -10.25 -31.08
C SER A 287 -11.25 -11.21 -29.91
N GLU A 288 -10.15 -11.96 -29.77
CA GLU A 288 -9.86 -12.69 -28.54
C GLU A 288 -9.29 -11.71 -27.51
N VAL A 289 -10.10 -11.35 -26.53
CA VAL A 289 -9.72 -10.46 -25.43
C VAL A 289 -9.89 -11.18 -24.11
N TYR A 290 -8.88 -11.10 -23.27
CA TYR A 290 -8.84 -11.73 -21.95
C TYR A 290 -8.87 -10.72 -20.80
N HIS A 291 -8.79 -9.42 -21.07
CA HIS A 291 -8.66 -8.36 -20.07
C HIS A 291 -9.85 -7.40 -20.02
N SER A 292 -9.93 -6.61 -18.95
CA SER A 292 -10.88 -5.50 -18.80
C SER A 292 -10.57 -4.35 -19.76
N ALA A 293 -11.51 -3.39 -19.88
CA ALA A 293 -11.40 -2.33 -20.88
C ALA A 293 -10.47 -1.17 -20.49
N GLU A 294 -10.38 -0.85 -19.19
CA GLU A 294 -9.82 0.43 -18.74
C GLU A 294 -8.58 0.29 -17.85
N TYR A 295 -7.83 1.39 -17.76
CA TYR A 295 -6.59 1.52 -16.97
C TYR A 295 -6.90 2.23 -15.64
N TRP A 296 -7.43 1.50 -14.68
CA TRP A 296 -7.79 2.04 -13.39
C TRP A 296 -6.55 2.37 -12.54
N GLY A 297 -6.44 3.65 -12.09
CA GLY A 297 -5.24 4.15 -11.44
C GLY A 297 -4.83 3.37 -10.20
N ARG A 298 -5.78 3.00 -9.32
CA ARG A 298 -5.46 2.24 -8.10
C ARG A 298 -4.99 0.81 -8.38
N ALA A 299 -5.57 0.12 -9.36
CA ALA A 299 -5.10 -1.21 -9.76
C ALA A 299 -3.65 -1.16 -10.26
N THR A 300 -3.34 -0.22 -11.15
CA THR A 300 -1.96 0.05 -11.60
C THR A 300 -1.06 0.39 -10.41
N GLY A 301 -1.57 1.15 -9.43
CA GLY A 301 -0.83 1.50 -8.21
C GLY A 301 -0.46 0.30 -7.36
N TRP A 302 -1.37 -0.65 -7.16
CA TRP A 302 -1.08 -1.88 -6.43
C TRP A 302 0.00 -2.70 -7.10
N TYR A 303 -0.07 -2.85 -8.42
CA TYR A 303 0.95 -3.58 -9.18
C TYR A 303 2.32 -2.91 -9.09
N PHE A 304 2.36 -1.58 -9.21
CA PHE A 304 3.59 -0.80 -9.12
C PHE A 304 4.23 -0.90 -7.73
N LEU A 305 3.44 -0.77 -6.67
CA LEU A 305 3.92 -0.95 -5.29
C LEU A 305 4.39 -2.39 -5.04
N ALA A 306 3.69 -3.39 -5.59
CA ALA A 306 4.08 -4.79 -5.50
C ALA A 306 5.45 -5.06 -6.12
N LEU A 307 5.73 -4.49 -7.31
CA LEU A 307 7.06 -4.58 -7.94
C LEU A 307 8.15 -3.98 -7.06
N VAL A 308 7.91 -2.79 -6.48
CA VAL A 308 8.87 -2.14 -5.57
C VAL A 308 9.13 -3.01 -4.33
N ASP A 309 8.06 -3.55 -3.72
CA ASP A 309 8.17 -4.39 -2.51
C ASP A 309 8.91 -5.71 -2.80
N VAL A 310 8.59 -6.39 -3.91
CA VAL A 310 9.26 -7.64 -4.29
C VAL A 310 10.73 -7.41 -4.63
N LEU A 311 11.05 -6.38 -5.41
CA LEU A 311 12.43 -6.06 -5.75
C LEU A 311 13.25 -5.63 -4.52
N GLU A 312 12.65 -4.93 -3.55
CA GLU A 312 13.30 -4.69 -2.25
C GLU A 312 13.69 -6.01 -1.58
N GLN A 313 12.79 -6.99 -1.54
CA GLN A 313 13.08 -8.29 -0.93
C GLN A 313 14.14 -9.07 -1.73
N MET A 314 14.11 -9.01 -3.05
CA MET A 314 15.15 -9.63 -3.88
C MET A 314 16.54 -8.98 -3.69
N VAL A 315 16.59 -7.66 -3.51
CA VAL A 315 17.84 -6.95 -3.14
C VAL A 315 18.35 -7.42 -1.78
N LYS A 316 17.47 -7.51 -0.77
CA LYS A 316 17.83 -8.04 0.57
C LYS A 316 18.33 -9.47 0.52
N ALA A 317 17.74 -10.31 -0.34
CA ALA A 317 18.16 -11.70 -0.56
C ALA A 317 19.43 -11.85 -1.40
N GLY A 318 19.98 -10.76 -1.97
CA GLY A 318 21.16 -10.81 -2.83
C GLY A 318 20.92 -11.37 -4.22
N LEU A 319 19.69 -11.29 -4.74
CA LEU A 319 19.24 -11.90 -6.00
C LEU A 319 19.33 -10.97 -7.22
N THR A 320 20.00 -9.84 -7.12
CA THR A 320 20.04 -8.81 -8.18
C THR A 320 20.65 -9.29 -9.51
N ALA A 321 21.41 -10.39 -9.51
CA ALA A 321 22.00 -10.98 -10.71
C ALA A 321 21.13 -12.09 -11.35
N THR A 322 19.98 -12.43 -10.77
CA THR A 322 19.09 -13.48 -11.27
C THR A 322 18.21 -12.98 -12.42
N GLU A 323 17.79 -13.90 -13.28
CA GLU A 323 16.84 -13.61 -14.36
C GLU A 323 15.50 -13.09 -13.81
N ASN A 324 15.03 -13.65 -12.70
CA ASN A 324 13.83 -13.20 -12.00
C ASN A 324 13.90 -11.72 -11.64
N TYR A 325 15.02 -11.29 -11.02
CA TYR A 325 15.21 -9.88 -10.69
C TYR A 325 15.22 -9.00 -11.94
N GLN A 326 15.99 -9.39 -12.97
CA GLN A 326 16.10 -8.58 -14.20
C GLN A 326 14.75 -8.45 -14.92
N THR A 327 13.94 -9.50 -14.93
CA THR A 327 12.60 -9.49 -15.50
C THR A 327 11.70 -8.49 -14.76
N LEU A 328 11.58 -8.60 -13.43
CA LEU A 328 10.72 -7.70 -12.62
C LEU A 328 11.25 -6.26 -12.62
N TYR A 329 12.58 -6.09 -12.64
CA TYR A 329 13.21 -4.78 -12.77
C TYR A 329 12.85 -4.12 -14.11
N GLY A 330 12.87 -4.87 -15.21
CA GLY A 330 12.44 -4.39 -16.52
C GLY A 330 10.97 -3.97 -16.55
N TYR A 331 10.08 -4.72 -15.89
CA TYR A 331 8.67 -4.33 -15.74
C TYR A 331 8.53 -3.05 -14.92
N LEU A 332 9.28 -2.92 -13.83
CA LEU A 332 9.28 -1.72 -13.00
C LEU A 332 9.67 -0.46 -13.80
N GLN A 333 10.74 -0.53 -14.62
CA GLN A 333 11.17 0.61 -15.43
C GLN A 333 10.09 1.04 -16.43
N GLN A 334 9.51 0.07 -17.15
CA GLN A 334 8.48 0.34 -18.15
C GLN A 334 7.22 0.94 -17.52
N LEU A 335 6.74 0.35 -16.42
CA LEU A 335 5.53 0.83 -15.73
C LEU A 335 5.75 2.20 -15.11
N ALA A 336 6.91 2.44 -14.49
CA ALA A 336 7.26 3.76 -13.95
C ALA A 336 7.24 4.84 -15.03
N ALA A 337 7.83 4.59 -16.19
CA ALA A 337 7.80 5.53 -17.31
C ALA A 337 6.36 5.78 -17.82
N GLY A 338 5.55 4.74 -17.93
CA GLY A 338 4.15 4.84 -18.33
C GLY A 338 3.31 5.68 -17.36
N ILE A 339 3.42 5.41 -16.05
CA ILE A 339 2.74 6.19 -15.00
C ILE A 339 3.21 7.65 -15.02
N ALA A 340 4.51 7.90 -15.14
CA ALA A 340 5.07 9.26 -15.20
C ALA A 340 4.50 10.07 -16.38
N ALA A 341 4.33 9.44 -17.53
CA ALA A 341 3.75 10.09 -18.72
C ALA A 341 2.27 10.48 -18.56
N LYS A 342 1.57 9.93 -17.57
CA LYS A 342 0.16 10.21 -17.27
C LYS A 342 -0.06 11.18 -16.10
N GLN A 343 1.03 11.74 -15.56
CA GLN A 343 0.94 12.74 -14.50
C GLN A 343 0.27 14.03 -15.02
N ASP A 344 -0.76 14.52 -14.35
CA ASP A 344 -1.36 15.81 -14.69
C ASP A 344 -0.33 16.94 -14.56
N ALA A 345 -0.13 17.67 -15.64
CA ALA A 345 0.90 18.71 -15.72
C ALA A 345 0.64 19.88 -14.78
N LYS A 346 -0.61 20.15 -14.41
CA LYS A 346 -1.00 21.26 -13.55
C LYS A 346 -0.81 20.93 -12.08
N THR A 347 -1.35 19.80 -11.64
CA THR A 347 -1.40 19.44 -10.21
C THR A 347 -0.29 18.47 -9.80
N GLY A 348 0.24 17.68 -10.73
CA GLY A 348 1.15 16.58 -10.43
C GLY A 348 0.46 15.31 -9.92
N CYS A 349 -0.87 15.29 -9.81
CA CYS A 349 -1.66 14.13 -9.41
C CYS A 349 -2.04 13.26 -10.63
N TRP A 350 -2.77 12.16 -10.39
CA TRP A 350 -3.27 11.29 -11.45
C TRP A 350 -4.77 11.14 -11.38
N TYR A 351 -5.36 10.88 -12.55
CA TYR A 351 -6.79 10.69 -12.71
C TYR A 351 -7.23 9.26 -12.33
N GLN A 352 -8.53 9.09 -12.11
CA GLN A 352 -9.17 7.79 -11.81
C GLN A 352 -8.91 6.77 -12.93
N LEU A 353 -9.06 7.19 -14.19
CA LEU A 353 -8.69 6.44 -15.39
C LEU A 353 -7.46 7.11 -16.01
N LEU A 354 -6.35 6.37 -16.10
CA LEU A 354 -5.05 6.94 -16.43
C LEU A 354 -4.88 7.34 -17.90
N ASN A 355 -5.70 6.81 -18.79
CA ASN A 355 -5.67 7.08 -20.23
C ASN A 355 -6.46 8.32 -20.65
N TYR A 356 -7.20 8.95 -19.72
CA TYR A 356 -8.00 10.14 -19.97
C TYR A 356 -7.63 11.26 -18.99
N ASP A 357 -7.88 12.51 -19.40
CA ASP A 357 -7.86 13.69 -18.53
C ASP A 357 -9.29 14.12 -18.13
N ASP A 358 -9.46 15.31 -17.56
CA ASP A 358 -10.74 15.86 -17.12
C ASP A 358 -11.68 16.26 -18.27
N THR A 359 -11.24 16.20 -19.53
CA THR A 359 -12.09 16.42 -20.69
C THR A 359 -12.94 15.20 -21.05
N TYR A 360 -12.54 14.02 -20.59
CA TYR A 360 -13.37 12.83 -20.74
C TYR A 360 -14.53 12.86 -19.73
N VAL A 361 -15.75 12.72 -20.23
CA VAL A 361 -16.97 12.78 -19.42
C VAL A 361 -17.82 11.55 -19.66
N ALA A 362 -18.05 10.77 -18.61
CA ALA A 362 -19.00 9.67 -18.62
C ALA A 362 -20.44 10.23 -18.60
N THR A 363 -21.27 9.77 -19.51
CA THR A 363 -22.64 10.29 -19.72
C THR A 363 -23.70 9.21 -19.76
N ASP A 364 -23.29 7.95 -19.85
CA ASP A 364 -24.22 6.82 -19.92
C ASP A 364 -24.75 6.51 -18.52
N TYR A 365 -25.93 7.07 -18.24
CA TYR A 365 -26.59 6.96 -16.95
C TYR A 365 -27.55 5.78 -16.93
N ASN A 366 -27.32 4.89 -15.97
CA ASN A 366 -28.26 3.85 -15.60
C ASN A 366 -28.66 4.02 -14.12
N SER A 367 -29.95 4.33 -13.86
CA SER A 367 -30.46 4.60 -12.51
C SER A 367 -30.24 3.44 -11.53
N ASP A 368 -30.19 2.22 -12.02
CA ASP A 368 -30.01 1.04 -11.17
C ASP A 368 -28.57 0.86 -10.70
N PHE A 369 -27.60 1.40 -11.47
CA PHE A 369 -26.17 1.17 -11.28
C PHE A 369 -25.36 2.41 -10.91
N SER A 370 -25.87 3.61 -11.21
CA SER A 370 -25.16 4.86 -11.02
C SER A 370 -25.48 5.53 -9.68
N TYR A 371 -24.47 6.15 -9.06
CA TYR A 371 -24.66 6.98 -7.86
C TYR A 371 -25.19 8.39 -8.19
N THR A 372 -25.08 8.81 -9.46
CA THR A 372 -25.55 10.11 -9.94
C THR A 372 -26.25 9.97 -11.30
N SER A 373 -27.23 10.85 -11.55
CA SER A 373 -27.87 11.03 -12.86
C SER A 373 -27.20 12.11 -13.73
N SER A 374 -26.18 12.77 -13.21
CA SER A 374 -25.44 13.82 -13.92
C SER A 374 -24.18 13.26 -14.56
N PRO A 375 -23.73 13.80 -15.70
CA PRO A 375 -22.46 13.46 -16.29
C PRO A 375 -21.30 13.63 -15.29
N VAL A 376 -20.33 12.72 -15.31
CA VAL A 376 -19.16 12.74 -14.43
C VAL A 376 -17.90 12.82 -15.28
N ALA A 377 -17.16 13.90 -15.13
CA ALA A 377 -15.83 14.02 -15.74
C ALA A 377 -14.83 13.11 -15.02
N ASN A 378 -13.82 12.62 -15.75
CA ASN A 378 -12.71 11.93 -15.10
C ASN A 378 -12.07 12.87 -14.08
N TYR A 379 -11.75 12.36 -12.89
CA TYR A 379 -11.33 13.18 -11.76
C TYR A 379 -9.98 12.76 -11.23
N LEU A 380 -9.21 13.72 -10.65
CA LEU A 380 -8.00 13.42 -9.91
C LEU A 380 -8.34 12.54 -8.71
N GLU A 381 -7.70 11.37 -8.61
CA GLU A 381 -8.02 10.35 -7.63
C GLU A 381 -6.90 10.23 -6.58
N SER A 382 -7.29 10.29 -5.32
CA SER A 382 -6.32 10.40 -4.23
C SER A 382 -5.58 9.10 -3.92
N SER A 383 -6.22 7.94 -4.02
CA SER A 383 -5.55 6.69 -3.62
C SER A 383 -4.49 6.24 -4.61
N CYS A 384 -4.72 6.33 -5.91
CA CYS A 384 -3.70 6.02 -6.91
C CYS A 384 -2.53 7.02 -6.81
N THR A 385 -2.85 8.32 -6.65
CA THR A 385 -1.82 9.36 -6.47
C THR A 385 -0.94 9.07 -5.26
N ALA A 386 -1.53 8.72 -4.11
CA ALA A 386 -0.78 8.36 -2.90
C ALA A 386 0.14 7.15 -3.10
N ILE A 387 -0.38 6.07 -3.70
CA ILE A 387 0.38 4.85 -3.93
C ILE A 387 1.52 5.10 -4.94
N PHE A 388 1.29 5.88 -6.00
CA PHE A 388 2.34 6.23 -6.96
C PHE A 388 3.46 7.04 -6.29
N ILE A 389 3.13 8.05 -5.48
CA ILE A 389 4.12 8.83 -4.73
C ILE A 389 4.95 7.91 -3.82
N ALA A 390 4.29 7.05 -3.05
CA ALA A 390 4.96 6.11 -2.16
C ALA A 390 5.91 5.17 -2.92
N SER A 391 5.45 4.62 -4.06
CA SER A 391 6.22 3.70 -4.89
C SER A 391 7.44 4.37 -5.53
N TYR A 392 7.27 5.59 -6.08
CA TYR A 392 8.40 6.34 -6.64
C TYR A 392 9.42 6.68 -5.57
N LEU A 393 9.00 7.26 -4.45
CA LEU A 393 9.93 7.68 -3.40
C LEU A 393 10.64 6.50 -2.74
N LYS A 394 9.92 5.42 -2.43
CA LYS A 394 10.51 4.19 -1.92
C LYS A 394 11.48 3.57 -2.93
N GLY A 395 11.08 3.44 -4.18
CA GLY A 395 11.94 2.89 -5.24
C GLY A 395 13.20 3.74 -5.48
N MET A 396 13.10 5.08 -5.44
CA MET A 396 14.25 6.00 -5.51
C MET A 396 15.19 5.79 -4.33
N ARG A 397 14.68 5.71 -3.12
CA ARG A 397 15.48 5.44 -1.91
C ARG A 397 16.23 4.11 -1.99
N LEU A 398 15.62 3.11 -2.56
CA LEU A 398 16.19 1.76 -2.74
C LEU A 398 17.11 1.64 -3.97
N GLY A 399 17.20 2.66 -4.81
CA GLY A 399 17.98 2.65 -6.04
C GLY A 399 17.43 1.70 -7.11
N LEU A 400 16.11 1.54 -7.16
CA LEU A 400 15.42 0.64 -8.09
C LEU A 400 15.07 1.28 -9.44
N PHE A 401 15.36 2.54 -9.66
CA PHE A 401 15.07 3.22 -10.93
C PHE A 401 16.33 3.68 -11.64
N ASP A 402 16.35 3.53 -12.96
CA ASP A 402 17.38 4.11 -13.83
C ASP A 402 17.17 5.61 -14.03
N THR A 403 15.91 6.07 -13.96
CA THR A 403 15.51 7.48 -14.09
C THR A 403 15.29 8.11 -12.72
N ASP A 404 15.71 9.35 -12.54
CA ASP A 404 15.41 10.13 -11.34
C ASP A 404 13.98 10.70 -11.39
N TYR A 405 13.09 10.15 -10.59
CA TYR A 405 11.70 10.58 -10.45
C TYR A 405 11.47 11.49 -9.24
N THR A 406 12.51 11.99 -8.59
CA THR A 406 12.39 12.78 -7.35
C THR A 406 11.53 14.03 -7.54
N ASP A 407 11.76 14.80 -8.61
CA ASP A 407 10.99 16.04 -8.86
C ASP A 407 9.53 15.74 -9.24
N LEU A 408 9.28 14.67 -10.00
CA LEU A 408 7.94 14.18 -10.31
C LEU A 408 7.18 13.84 -9.01
N ALA A 409 7.79 13.05 -8.12
CA ALA A 409 7.18 12.64 -6.87
C ALA A 409 6.97 13.81 -5.90
N LYS A 410 7.91 14.76 -5.82
CA LYS A 410 7.76 15.99 -5.02
C LYS A 410 6.62 16.87 -5.51
N LYS A 411 6.48 17.03 -6.84
CA LYS A 411 5.36 17.73 -7.43
C LYS A 411 4.03 17.07 -7.11
N ALA A 412 3.97 15.74 -7.25
CA ALA A 412 2.79 14.96 -6.91
C ALA A 412 2.42 15.07 -5.43
N TYR A 413 3.40 15.02 -4.53
CA TYR A 413 3.17 15.15 -3.10
C TYR A 413 2.60 16.53 -2.71
N ARG A 414 3.15 17.61 -3.27
CA ARG A 414 2.58 18.95 -3.11
C ARG A 414 1.15 19.01 -3.62
N GLY A 415 0.94 18.53 -4.85
CA GLY A 415 -0.39 18.50 -5.47
C GLY A 415 -1.38 17.65 -4.66
N PHE A 416 -0.92 16.55 -4.05
CA PHE A 416 -1.76 15.74 -3.16
C PHE A 416 -2.28 16.55 -1.98
N VAL A 417 -1.40 17.24 -1.26
CA VAL A 417 -1.76 18.07 -0.10
C VAL A 417 -2.76 19.16 -0.51
N GLU A 418 -2.53 19.82 -1.63
CA GLU A 418 -3.33 20.96 -2.10
C GLU A 418 -4.68 20.57 -2.73
N ASN A 419 -4.85 19.31 -3.16
CA ASN A 419 -6.09 18.86 -3.81
C ASN A 419 -6.92 17.89 -2.98
N PHE A 420 -6.30 17.14 -2.05
CA PHE A 420 -6.99 16.04 -1.38
C PHE A 420 -7.04 16.14 0.14
N ILE A 421 -6.15 16.91 0.77
CA ILE A 421 -6.22 17.10 2.23
C ILE A 421 -7.08 18.31 2.53
N VAL A 422 -8.15 18.09 3.28
CA VAL A 422 -9.06 19.14 3.73
C VAL A 422 -9.08 19.21 5.26
N THR A 423 -9.25 20.41 5.82
CA THR A 423 -9.36 20.60 7.26
C THR A 423 -10.78 20.29 7.76
N ASP A 424 -10.89 19.77 8.99
CA ASP A 424 -12.18 19.63 9.68
C ASP A 424 -12.61 20.92 10.42
N GLY A 425 -11.79 21.98 10.36
CA GLY A 425 -12.02 23.24 11.08
C GLY A 425 -11.74 23.17 12.59
N MET A 426 -11.23 22.06 13.10
CA MET A 426 -10.95 21.82 14.52
C MET A 426 -9.52 21.37 14.80
N GLY A 427 -8.67 21.44 13.80
CA GLY A 427 -7.26 21.04 13.87
C GLY A 427 -6.97 19.64 13.32
N GLY A 428 -7.99 18.87 12.91
CA GLY A 428 -7.85 17.61 12.20
C GLY A 428 -7.96 17.78 10.69
N VAL A 429 -7.61 16.72 9.97
CA VAL A 429 -7.67 16.67 8.50
C VAL A 429 -8.32 15.39 8.00
N HIS A 430 -8.91 15.48 6.81
CA HIS A 430 -9.46 14.35 6.06
C HIS A 430 -8.87 14.30 4.66
N ILE A 431 -8.89 13.11 4.05
CA ILE A 431 -8.44 12.92 2.67
C ILE A 431 -9.68 12.59 1.81
N VAL A 432 -9.92 13.42 0.81
CA VAL A 432 -11.10 13.33 -0.06
C VAL A 432 -10.76 12.84 -1.45
N ARG A 433 -11.78 12.64 -2.30
CA ARG A 433 -11.67 12.16 -3.69
C ARG A 433 -11.01 10.77 -3.83
N CYS A 434 -11.20 9.91 -2.84
CA CYS A 434 -10.83 8.51 -2.97
C CYS A 434 -11.99 7.72 -3.58
N CYS A 435 -11.75 7.01 -4.67
CA CYS A 435 -12.67 6.00 -5.18
C CYS A 435 -12.90 4.93 -4.10
N LYS A 436 -14.15 4.73 -3.68
CA LYS A 436 -14.48 3.80 -2.58
C LYS A 436 -14.07 2.38 -2.91
N SER A 437 -14.50 1.89 -4.09
CA SER A 437 -14.19 0.55 -4.56
C SER A 437 -14.31 0.50 -6.08
N ALA A 438 -13.64 -0.43 -6.73
CA ALA A 438 -13.92 -0.78 -8.12
C ALA A 438 -13.66 -2.27 -8.31
N GLY A 439 -14.72 -3.06 -8.23
CA GLY A 439 -14.67 -4.50 -8.50
C GLY A 439 -15.10 -4.80 -9.93
N LEU A 440 -14.71 -5.96 -10.41
CA LEU A 440 -15.19 -6.52 -11.68
C LEU A 440 -16.06 -7.75 -11.36
N ALA A 441 -17.13 -7.97 -12.12
CA ALA A 441 -18.07 -9.07 -11.87
C ALA A 441 -18.83 -9.00 -10.53
N GLY A 442 -19.62 -10.02 -10.25
CA GLY A 442 -20.49 -10.12 -9.08
C GLY A 442 -21.82 -9.37 -9.22
N PHE A 443 -21.80 -8.23 -9.93
CA PHE A 443 -23.00 -7.46 -10.29
C PHE A 443 -22.90 -7.03 -11.75
N ALA A 444 -24.03 -6.98 -12.46
CA ALA A 444 -24.08 -6.65 -13.88
C ALA A 444 -23.50 -5.26 -14.21
N PHE A 445 -23.55 -4.31 -13.27
CA PHE A 445 -23.01 -2.97 -13.44
C PHE A 445 -21.49 -2.88 -13.32
N ARG A 446 -20.83 -3.93 -12.83
CA ARG A 446 -19.37 -3.99 -12.73
C ARG A 446 -18.75 -4.49 -14.03
N ASP A 447 -19.05 -3.80 -15.10
CA ASP A 447 -18.68 -4.17 -16.46
C ASP A 447 -17.29 -3.72 -16.90
N GLY A 448 -16.57 -3.00 -16.05
CA GLY A 448 -15.23 -2.53 -16.34
C GLY A 448 -15.14 -1.42 -17.39
N SER A 449 -16.28 -0.82 -17.78
CA SER A 449 -16.31 0.33 -18.68
C SER A 449 -15.89 1.62 -17.99
N ALA A 450 -15.52 2.65 -18.76
CA ALA A 450 -15.24 3.98 -18.24
C ALA A 450 -16.45 4.56 -17.48
N ASN A 451 -17.68 4.30 -17.96
CA ASN A 451 -18.89 4.72 -17.26
C ASN A 451 -19.00 4.07 -15.87
N TYR A 452 -18.71 2.79 -15.76
CA TYR A 452 -18.66 2.12 -14.45
C TYR A 452 -17.64 2.75 -13.51
N TYR A 453 -16.40 2.97 -13.96
CA TYR A 453 -15.36 3.52 -13.09
C TYR A 453 -15.66 4.95 -12.63
N LEU A 454 -16.43 5.73 -13.38
CA LEU A 454 -16.75 7.12 -13.06
C LEU A 454 -18.13 7.32 -12.43
N MET A 455 -19.11 6.47 -12.75
CA MET A 455 -20.51 6.63 -12.33
C MET A 455 -21.07 5.48 -11.49
N GLY A 456 -20.35 4.38 -11.34
CA GLY A 456 -20.82 3.20 -10.58
C GLY A 456 -21.08 3.52 -9.10
N LYS A 457 -22.08 2.87 -8.49
CA LYS A 457 -22.44 3.10 -7.08
C LYS A 457 -21.33 2.77 -6.09
N ASP A 458 -20.49 1.82 -6.39
CA ASP A 458 -19.35 1.45 -5.56
C ASP A 458 -18.06 2.21 -5.91
N THR A 459 -18.02 2.89 -7.06
CA THR A 459 -16.86 3.73 -7.46
C THR A 459 -16.99 5.19 -7.04
N GLU A 460 -18.11 5.58 -6.43
CA GLU A 460 -18.33 6.94 -5.93
C GLU A 460 -17.11 7.45 -5.14
N PRO A 461 -16.54 8.61 -5.51
CA PRO A 461 -15.44 9.19 -4.75
C PRO A 461 -15.90 9.72 -3.39
N THR A 462 -15.00 9.70 -2.39
CA THR A 462 -15.27 10.34 -1.10
C THR A 462 -15.50 11.84 -1.28
N SER A 463 -16.44 12.40 -0.47
CA SER A 463 -16.95 13.76 -0.62
C SER A 463 -15.85 14.82 -0.49
N THR A 464 -16.00 15.88 -1.29
CA THR A 464 -15.19 17.10 -1.23
C THR A 464 -15.92 18.26 -0.53
N SER A 465 -17.16 18.06 -0.09
CA SER A 465 -17.99 19.11 0.51
C SER A 465 -18.90 18.57 1.61
N GLY A 466 -19.31 19.43 2.51
CA GLY A 466 -20.19 19.10 3.62
C GLY A 466 -19.48 19.01 4.96
N SER A 467 -20.21 18.63 6.01
CA SER A 467 -19.70 18.52 7.38
C SER A 467 -19.24 17.10 7.76
N ASN A 468 -19.46 16.12 6.88
CA ASN A 468 -19.19 14.70 7.12
C ASN A 468 -18.16 14.20 6.10
N PHE A 469 -16.91 14.63 6.27
CA PHE A 469 -15.81 14.08 5.48
C PHE A 469 -15.53 12.65 5.93
N TYR A 470 -15.25 11.82 4.95
CA TYR A 470 -14.87 10.43 5.14
C TYR A 470 -13.51 10.15 4.50
N THR A 471 -12.55 9.72 5.31
CA THR A 471 -11.24 9.27 4.84
C THR A 471 -11.24 7.77 4.63
N GLU A 472 -11.08 7.34 3.40
CA GLU A 472 -11.03 5.92 3.03
C GLU A 472 -9.66 5.32 3.40
N GLY A 473 -9.66 4.11 3.99
CA GLY A 473 -8.42 3.49 4.47
C GLY A 473 -7.38 3.24 3.36
N LYS A 474 -7.82 2.97 2.14
CA LYS A 474 -6.93 2.74 0.98
C LYS A 474 -6.06 3.95 0.65
N VAL A 475 -6.65 5.15 0.70
CA VAL A 475 -5.86 6.38 0.52
C VAL A 475 -5.07 6.74 1.78
N LEU A 476 -5.62 6.48 2.95
CA LEU A 476 -4.97 6.80 4.23
C LEU A 476 -3.63 6.07 4.36
N GLY A 477 -3.62 4.75 4.20
CA GLY A 477 -2.39 3.95 4.24
C GLY A 477 -1.41 4.36 3.14
N GLY A 478 -1.89 4.52 1.90
CA GLY A 478 -1.07 5.00 0.78
C GLY A 478 -0.42 6.35 1.06
N PHE A 479 -1.18 7.31 1.61
CA PHE A 479 -0.64 8.64 1.89
C PHE A 479 0.33 8.67 3.08
N ILE A 480 0.08 7.91 4.14
CA ILE A 480 1.03 7.80 5.26
C ILE A 480 2.38 7.26 4.77
N MET A 481 2.38 6.22 3.91
CA MET A 481 3.60 5.71 3.28
C MET A 481 4.28 6.79 2.43
N ALA A 482 3.52 7.47 1.56
CA ALA A 482 4.03 8.54 0.71
C ALA A 482 4.63 9.70 1.51
N ALA A 483 3.94 10.14 2.57
CA ALA A 483 4.39 11.23 3.42
C ALA A 483 5.65 10.85 4.20
N THR A 484 5.71 9.64 4.76
CA THR A 484 6.89 9.15 5.47
C THR A 484 8.11 9.06 4.54
N GLU A 485 7.95 8.57 3.31
CA GLU A 485 9.05 8.55 2.33
C GLU A 485 9.44 9.94 1.86
N TYR A 486 8.49 10.88 1.71
CA TYR A 486 8.79 12.27 1.39
C TYR A 486 9.58 12.97 2.50
N GLU A 487 9.18 12.77 3.75
CA GLU A 487 9.82 13.33 4.93
C GLU A 487 11.24 12.78 5.11
N ARG A 488 11.49 11.52 4.76
CA ARG A 488 12.84 10.92 4.66
C ARG A 488 13.76 11.66 3.69
N LEU A 489 13.26 12.24 2.60
CA LEU A 489 14.08 13.04 1.67
C LEU A 489 14.68 14.30 2.36
N GLY A 490 13.97 14.88 3.32
CA GLY A 490 14.48 15.99 4.13
C GLY A 490 15.68 15.60 4.99
N ASP A 491 15.64 14.42 5.59
CA ASP A 491 16.69 13.90 6.47
C ASP A 491 17.94 13.45 5.68
N ILE A 492 17.78 13.01 4.43
CA ILE A 492 18.90 12.62 3.54
C ILE A 492 19.82 13.82 3.24
N LYS A 493 19.34 15.06 3.32
CA LYS A 493 20.17 16.26 3.13
C LYS A 493 21.22 16.44 4.23
N THR A 494 21.17 15.69 5.33
CA THR A 494 22.07 15.80 6.47
C THR A 494 23.16 14.72 6.57
N GLY A 495 23.40 13.86 5.55
CA GLY A 495 24.63 13.10 5.58
C GLY A 495 24.69 11.67 5.04
N ILE A 496 23.67 11.09 4.46
CA ILE A 496 23.78 9.78 3.82
C ILE A 496 23.49 9.94 2.31
N VAL A 497 24.57 10.09 1.53
CA VAL A 497 24.49 9.99 0.07
C VAL A 497 24.18 8.53 -0.27
N PRO A 498 23.15 8.22 -1.08
CA PRO A 498 22.98 6.89 -1.63
C PRO A 498 24.27 6.51 -2.34
N VAL A 499 24.83 5.35 -2.02
CA VAL A 499 26.00 4.83 -2.73
C VAL A 499 25.57 4.57 -4.16
N ARG A 500 25.84 5.55 -5.06
CA ARG A 500 25.82 5.27 -6.49
C ARG A 500 26.67 4.02 -6.73
N LYS A 501 26.17 3.07 -7.55
CA LYS A 501 26.97 1.99 -8.11
C LYS A 501 28.36 2.55 -8.48
N GLN A 502 29.31 2.44 -7.58
CA GLN A 502 30.70 2.50 -7.98
C GLN A 502 31.05 1.07 -8.42
N ASP A 503 31.70 1.01 -9.56
CA ASP A 503 32.27 -0.19 -10.14
C ASP A 503 32.80 -1.13 -9.06
N ALA A 504 32.58 -2.43 -9.26
CA ALA A 504 32.97 -3.50 -8.35
C ALA A 504 34.39 -3.30 -7.81
N THR A 505 34.48 -2.51 -6.73
CA THR A 505 35.76 -2.34 -6.04
C THR A 505 36.04 -3.65 -5.30
N THR A 506 37.28 -4.12 -5.43
CA THR A 506 37.85 -5.30 -4.76
C THR A 506 37.88 -5.17 -3.22
N SER A 507 37.14 -4.26 -2.63
CA SER A 507 37.09 -4.01 -1.20
C SER A 507 36.29 -5.07 -0.46
N SER A 508 36.83 -5.56 0.66
CA SER A 508 36.18 -6.51 1.56
C SER A 508 35.62 -5.79 2.77
N TYR A 509 34.45 -6.24 3.27
CA TYR A 509 33.76 -5.66 4.42
C TYR A 509 33.43 -6.75 5.44
N SER A 510 33.42 -6.41 6.73
CA SER A 510 32.87 -7.25 7.79
C SER A 510 31.35 -7.39 7.65
N LEU A 511 30.74 -8.32 8.37
CA LEU A 511 29.27 -8.47 8.43
C LEU A 511 28.59 -7.22 9.05
N SER A 512 29.32 -6.41 9.80
CA SER A 512 28.85 -5.13 10.35
C SER A 512 29.08 -3.94 9.40
N GLY A 513 29.50 -4.18 8.13
CA GLY A 513 29.68 -3.14 7.12
C GLY A 513 31.02 -2.37 7.23
N THR A 514 31.92 -2.73 8.15
CA THR A 514 33.22 -2.08 8.28
C THR A 514 34.17 -2.54 7.18
N LYS A 515 34.79 -1.59 6.44
CA LYS A 515 35.77 -1.90 5.39
C LYS A 515 37.01 -2.53 6.02
N LEU A 516 37.39 -3.69 5.49
CA LEU A 516 38.57 -4.43 5.94
C LEU A 516 39.80 -4.00 5.14
N SER A 517 40.90 -3.71 5.82
CA SER A 517 42.17 -3.32 5.20
C SER A 517 42.85 -4.48 4.47
N GLN A 518 42.53 -5.71 4.84
CA GLN A 518 42.95 -6.97 4.17
C GLN A 518 41.81 -7.99 4.30
N SER A 519 41.70 -8.97 3.34
CA SER A 519 40.79 -10.09 3.49
C SER A 519 41.17 -10.90 4.73
N SER A 520 40.25 -10.93 5.72
CA SER A 520 40.51 -11.63 6.98
C SER A 520 40.70 -13.14 6.74
N ARG A 521 41.79 -13.70 7.26
CA ARG A 521 41.97 -15.16 7.32
C ARG A 521 41.08 -15.83 8.37
N HIS A 522 40.42 -15.02 9.24
CA HIS A 522 39.52 -15.48 10.29
C HIS A 522 38.25 -14.67 10.25
N GLY A 523 37.11 -15.35 10.11
CA GLY A 523 35.77 -14.74 10.14
C GLY A 523 35.12 -14.58 8.76
N ILE A 524 33.80 -14.46 8.78
CA ILE A 524 32.97 -14.28 7.57
C ILE A 524 33.13 -12.83 7.08
N TYR A 525 33.35 -12.63 5.76
CA TYR A 525 33.42 -11.30 5.18
C TYR A 525 32.68 -11.23 3.83
N ILE A 526 32.34 -10.03 3.40
CA ILE A 526 31.66 -9.75 2.12
C ILE A 526 32.63 -9.08 1.17
N LYS A 527 32.75 -9.60 -0.04
CA LYS A 527 33.55 -9.02 -1.12
C LYS A 527 32.79 -9.09 -2.43
N GLY A 528 32.62 -7.94 -3.10
CA GLY A 528 31.83 -7.87 -4.35
C GLY A 528 30.40 -8.41 -4.19
N GLY A 529 29.74 -8.14 -3.05
CA GLY A 529 28.38 -8.61 -2.74
C GLY A 529 28.26 -10.10 -2.38
N LYS A 530 29.36 -10.86 -2.36
CA LYS A 530 29.35 -12.29 -2.01
C LYS A 530 29.93 -12.53 -0.62
N LYS A 531 29.33 -13.47 0.11
CA LYS A 531 29.80 -13.94 1.42
C LYS A 531 30.90 -14.96 1.24
N TYR A 532 32.02 -14.77 1.94
CA TYR A 532 33.13 -15.68 1.97
C TYR A 532 33.33 -16.25 3.36
N LEU A 533 33.56 -17.57 3.42
CA LEU A 533 33.99 -18.28 4.60
C LEU A 533 35.51 -18.45 4.57
N PRO A 534 36.20 -18.41 5.74
CA PRO A 534 37.64 -18.72 5.76
C PRO A 534 37.87 -20.16 5.28
N THR A 535 38.79 -20.33 4.37
CA THR A 535 39.29 -21.66 4.00
C THR A 535 40.11 -22.21 5.17
N LYS A 536 39.72 -23.38 5.69
CA LYS A 536 40.59 -24.15 6.57
C LYS A 536 41.80 -24.58 5.73
N GLU A 537 43.01 -24.09 6.06
CA GLU A 537 44.25 -24.75 5.72
C GLU A 537 44.50 -25.93 6.66
#